data_638ddc0699eee1b90268e09f507dd5ac
#
_entry.id   638ddc0699eee1b90268e09f507dd5ac
#
_cell.length_a   1.000
_cell.length_b   1.000
_cell.length_c   1.000
_cell.angle_alpha   90.00
_cell.angle_beta   90.00
_cell.angle_gamma   90.00
#
_symmetry.space_group_name_H-M   'P 1'
#
loop_
_entity.id
_entity.type
_entity.pdbx_description
1 polymer ?
#
loop_
_entity_poly.entity_id
_entity_poly.type
_entity_poly.pdbx_seq_one_letter_code
_entity_poly.pdbx_strand_id
1 'polypeptide(L)' 'MSVYSIIEIVGTSPKSWEDAAKNALATASKTLEDLRIAEVVKQDVTVENGKITTFRVRLNISFKYRERT' A
#
# COMPACT_ATOMS: atom_id res chain seq x y z
N MET A 1 14.11 -3.24 -22.11
CA MET A 1 14.01 -3.94 -20.84
C MET A 1 13.70 -2.98 -19.70
N SER A 2 12.81 -3.36 -18.82
CA SER A 2 12.41 -2.50 -17.69
C SER A 2 12.86 -3.12 -16.38
N VAL A 3 13.26 -2.25 -15.45
CA VAL A 3 13.64 -2.65 -14.10
C VAL A 3 12.72 -1.95 -13.12
N TYR A 4 12.24 -2.67 -12.12
CA TYR A 4 11.33 -2.15 -11.12
C TYR A 4 11.90 -2.30 -9.72
N SER A 5 11.55 -1.36 -8.87
CA SER A 5 11.85 -1.42 -7.45
C SER A 5 10.54 -1.72 -6.71
N ILE A 6 10.64 -2.42 -5.61
CA ILE A 6 9.45 -2.78 -4.81
C ILE A 6 9.66 -2.31 -3.38
N ILE A 7 8.64 -1.66 -2.82
CA ILE A 7 8.61 -1.32 -1.40
C ILE A 7 7.37 -1.92 -0.78
N GLU A 8 7.43 -2.17 0.52
CA GLU A 8 6.29 -2.67 1.27
C GLU A 8 5.78 -1.60 2.20
N ILE A 9 4.47 -1.34 2.14
CA ILE A 9 3.82 -0.37 3.03
C ILE A 9 2.54 -0.97 3.58
N VAL A 10 2.05 -0.37 4.67
CA VAL A 10 0.78 -0.77 5.29
C VAL A 10 -0.15 0.43 5.27
N GLY A 11 -1.34 0.23 4.71
CA GLY A 11 -2.40 1.22 4.76
C GLY A 11 -3.43 0.82 5.78
N THR A 12 -4.09 1.80 6.38
CA THR A 12 -5.14 1.57 7.36
C THR A 12 -6.35 2.43 7.05
N SER A 13 -7.52 1.95 7.47
CA SER A 13 -8.76 2.70 7.32
C SER A 13 -9.80 2.15 8.30
N PRO A 14 -10.64 3.02 8.88
CA PRO A 14 -11.76 2.55 9.68
C PRO A 14 -12.92 2.04 8.83
N LYS A 15 -12.86 2.20 7.51
CA LYS A 15 -13.97 1.90 6.62
C LYS A 15 -13.88 0.57 5.91
N SER A 16 -12.74 0.27 5.30
CA SER A 16 -12.60 -0.94 4.48
C SER A 16 -11.14 -1.17 4.10
N TRP A 17 -10.84 -2.38 3.63
CA TRP A 17 -9.52 -2.70 3.08
C TRP A 17 -9.26 -1.91 1.81
N GLU A 18 -10.29 -1.73 0.98
CA GLU A 18 -10.15 -0.97 -0.26
C GLU A 18 -9.77 0.47 0.03
N ASP A 19 -10.43 1.09 1.02
CA ASP A 19 -10.11 2.45 1.43
C ASP A 19 -8.70 2.52 2.03
N ALA A 20 -8.30 1.49 2.78
CA ALA A 20 -6.95 1.40 3.33
C ALA A 20 -5.91 1.39 2.21
N ALA A 21 -6.16 0.63 1.15
CA ALA A 21 -5.25 0.59 0.00
C ALA A 21 -5.18 1.94 -0.70
N LYS A 22 -6.31 2.60 -0.89
CA LYS A 22 -6.33 3.93 -1.49
C LYS A 22 -5.54 4.94 -0.68
N ASN A 23 -5.68 4.91 0.64
CA ASN A 23 -4.94 5.80 1.53
C ASN A 23 -3.44 5.58 1.40
N ALA A 24 -3.02 4.32 1.37
CA ALA A 24 -1.61 3.97 1.24
C ALA A 24 -1.04 4.48 -0.08
N LEU A 25 -1.75 4.26 -1.18
CA LEU A 25 -1.30 4.68 -2.51
C LEU A 25 -1.26 6.20 -2.64
N ALA A 26 -2.25 6.89 -2.07
CA ALA A 26 -2.28 8.34 -2.10
C ALA A 26 -1.06 8.93 -1.37
N THR A 27 -0.68 8.33 -0.26
CA THR A 27 0.49 8.78 0.51
C THR A 27 1.79 8.45 -0.24
N ALA A 28 1.90 7.22 -0.75
CA ALA A 28 3.11 6.80 -1.46
C ALA A 28 3.34 7.63 -2.72
N SER A 29 2.28 7.99 -3.42
CA SER A 29 2.40 8.75 -4.67
C SER A 29 2.90 10.17 -4.48
N LYS A 30 2.93 10.67 -3.24
CA LYS A 30 3.46 12.00 -2.96
C LYS A 30 4.99 12.06 -3.11
N THR A 31 5.66 10.95 -2.89
CA THR A 31 7.13 10.90 -2.93
C THR A 31 7.68 9.95 -3.97
N LEU A 32 6.88 9.00 -4.45
CA LEU A 32 7.32 8.02 -5.43
C LEU A 32 6.65 8.29 -6.77
N GLU A 33 7.43 8.12 -7.84
CA GLU A 33 6.94 8.30 -9.20
C GLU A 33 6.77 6.95 -9.89
N ASP A 34 5.88 6.92 -10.89
CA ASP A 34 5.69 5.76 -11.74
C ASP A 34 5.29 4.50 -10.99
N LEU A 35 4.36 4.64 -10.05
CA LEU A 35 3.78 3.48 -9.39
C LEU A 35 3.02 2.66 -10.44
N ARG A 36 3.26 1.36 -10.47
CA ARG A 36 2.69 0.50 -11.52
C ARG A 36 1.75 -0.55 -10.97
N ILE A 37 2.19 -1.26 -9.95
CA ILE A 37 1.42 -2.34 -9.38
C ILE A 37 1.47 -2.25 -7.86
N ALA A 38 0.33 -2.47 -7.23
CA ALA A 38 0.24 -2.60 -5.79
C ALA A 38 -0.38 -3.96 -5.51
N GLU A 39 0.45 -4.88 -5.05
CA GLU A 39 0.01 -6.23 -4.74
C GLU A 39 -0.45 -6.30 -3.29
N VAL A 40 -1.65 -6.80 -3.06
CA VAL A 40 -2.13 -7.03 -1.69
C VAL A 40 -1.48 -8.30 -1.19
N VAL A 41 -0.58 -8.14 -0.23
CA VAL A 41 0.14 -9.27 0.36
C VAL A 41 -0.65 -9.86 1.52
N LYS A 42 -1.29 -9.02 2.30
CA LYS A 42 -1.99 -9.45 3.51
C LYS A 42 -3.06 -8.44 3.90
N GLN A 43 -4.16 -8.94 4.41
CA GLN A 43 -5.24 -8.13 4.96
C GLN A 43 -5.50 -8.61 6.36
N ASP A 44 -5.67 -7.66 7.29
CA ASP A 44 -6.04 -7.99 8.65
C ASP A 44 -6.85 -6.85 9.26
N VAL A 45 -7.27 -7.03 10.48
CA VAL A 45 -8.04 -6.01 11.19
C VAL A 45 -7.52 -5.91 12.62
N THR A 46 -7.61 -4.71 13.18
CA THR A 46 -7.39 -4.54 14.60
C THR A 46 -8.71 -4.75 15.32
N VAL A 47 -8.64 -5.37 16.48
CA VAL A 47 -9.84 -5.71 17.25
C VAL A 47 -9.73 -5.14 18.65
N GLU A 48 -10.77 -4.46 19.09
CA GLU A 48 -10.88 -3.95 20.45
C GLU A 48 -12.24 -4.34 21.02
N ASN A 49 -12.26 -4.96 22.18
CA ASN A 49 -13.48 -5.40 22.84
C ASN A 49 -14.38 -6.24 21.92
N GLY A 50 -13.75 -7.12 21.13
CA GLY A 50 -14.47 -8.00 20.22
C GLY A 50 -14.99 -7.33 18.94
N LYS A 51 -14.62 -6.09 18.70
CA LYS A 51 -15.08 -5.35 17.53
C LYS A 51 -13.93 -4.90 16.66
N ILE A 52 -14.17 -4.90 15.35
CA ILE A 52 -13.18 -4.41 14.39
C ILE A 52 -13.12 -2.89 14.51
N THR A 53 -11.91 -2.37 14.71
CA THR A 53 -11.68 -0.92 14.78
C THR A 53 -11.02 -0.37 13.54
N THR A 54 -10.15 -1.16 12.92
CA THR A 54 -9.38 -0.70 11.76
C THR A 54 -9.15 -1.84 10.80
N PHE A 55 -9.26 -1.55 9.51
CA PHE A 55 -8.89 -2.47 8.44
C PHE A 55 -7.47 -2.13 8.00
N ARG A 56 -6.62 -3.13 7.84
CA ARG A 56 -5.24 -2.93 7.45
C ARG A 56 -4.90 -3.76 6.22
N VAL A 57 -4.12 -3.17 5.33
CA VAL A 57 -3.67 -3.84 4.10
C VAL A 57 -2.16 -3.66 3.97
N ARG A 58 -1.47 -4.77 3.80
CA ARG A 58 -0.04 -4.75 3.49
C ARG A 58 0.10 -4.85 1.98
N LEU A 59 0.83 -3.91 1.40
CA LEU A 59 0.99 -3.82 -0.03
C LEU A 59 2.47 -3.86 -0.42
N ASN A 60 2.76 -4.62 -1.46
CA ASN A 60 4.04 -4.51 -2.15
C ASN A 60 3.78 -3.62 -3.36
N ILE A 61 4.41 -2.45 -3.38
CA ILE A 61 4.22 -1.50 -4.46
C ILE A 61 5.44 -1.52 -5.35
N SER A 62 5.24 -1.75 -6.64
CA SER A 62 6.30 -1.69 -7.61
C SER A 62 6.22 -0.38 -8.37
N PHE A 63 7.37 0.20 -8.60
CA PHE A 63 7.49 1.40 -9.39
C PHE A 63 8.71 1.26 -10.30
N LYS A 64 8.64 1.94 -11.44
CA LYS A 64 9.69 1.81 -12.44
C LYS A 64 10.97 2.43 -11.91
N TYR A 65 12.03 1.64 -11.94
CA TYR A 65 13.34 2.11 -11.53
C TYR A 65 13.87 3.09 -12.56
N ARG A 66 14.29 4.27 -12.11
CA ARG A 66 14.88 5.27 -13.00
C ARG A 66 16.36 5.41 -12.69
N GLU A 67 17.14 5.16 -13.70
CA GLU A 67 18.57 5.32 -13.59
C GLU A 67 18.89 6.80 -13.73
N ARG A 68 19.71 7.30 -12.81
CA ARG A 68 20.19 8.68 -12.87
C ARG A 68 21.55 8.70 -13.49
N THR A 69 21.69 9.51 -14.51
CA THR A 69 22.99 9.71 -15.17
C THR A 69 23.54 11.07 -14.84
#